data_be16989b54784186b6a2628439e04dcf
#
_entry.id   be16989b54784186b6a2628439e04dcf
#
_cell.length_a   1.000
_cell.length_b   1.000
_cell.length_c   1.000
_cell.angle_alpha   90.00
_cell.angle_beta   90.00
_cell.angle_gamma   90.00
#
_symmetry.space_group_name_H-M   'P 1'
#
loop_
_entity.id
_entity.type
_entity.pdbx_description
1 polymer ?
#
loop_
_entity_poly.entity_id
_entity_poly.type
_entity_poly.pdbx_seq_one_letter_code
_entity_poly.pdbx_strand_id
1 'polypeptide(L)'
;MFINHRPIQYLWKSLTFSALAILPLSFSWADNIPKHAIIAHRGDSYDAPESTLPAYKLACEIGADYLELDLQRTKDGKLIALHDNNLKRTTNIEKVFPKRANEPVSHFTWQELQQLDAGSWFNHRYPTRARSSFKGLSIVTLKQVSDIAHACPHPVGLYIETKVPKLFPGIEKDLANFLQREHWLDKKHDGKIILQTFEKPSLVALQKVMPDVPKILLSWTGDGYIDAAPGQKKAADESYADYYAHVKVSSKQAFEKWLDFAKEHGAIGVGPSTVQTHHQGRFSSQFSYMDLAEPWMVKMSHAKGLLVHAYTVDQKVDFERYVKSGVDGFFTNRTELAAQVLRNKPAVDIDAELTSLGY
;
A
#
# COMPACT_ATOMS: atom_id res chain seq x y z
N MET A 1 37.49 -92.42 -1.35
CA MET A 1 36.81 -91.67 -2.38
C MET A 1 36.17 -90.47 -1.68
N PHE A 2 36.87 -89.35 -1.62
CA PHE A 2 36.45 -88.18 -0.86
C PHE A 2 35.86 -87.17 -1.84
N ILE A 3 34.60 -86.75 -1.63
CA ILE A 3 33.91 -85.79 -2.43
C ILE A 3 33.98 -84.41 -1.68
N ASN A 4 34.65 -83.51 -2.32
CA ASN A 4 34.86 -82.16 -1.80
C ASN A 4 33.68 -81.26 -2.17
N HIS A 5 32.88 -80.75 -1.18
CA HIS A 5 31.83 -79.74 -1.38
C HIS A 5 32.41 -78.35 -1.10
N ARG A 6 32.46 -77.55 -2.13
CA ARG A 6 32.74 -76.06 -1.97
C ARG A 6 31.41 -75.34 -1.75
N PRO A 7 31.33 -74.40 -0.79
CA PRO A 7 30.14 -73.52 -0.63
C PRO A 7 30.12 -72.36 -1.63
N ILE A 8 28.95 -72.19 -2.23
CA ILE A 8 28.66 -71.03 -3.11
C ILE A 8 28.42 -69.79 -2.24
N GLN A 9 29.26 -68.74 -2.39
CA GLN A 9 29.08 -67.45 -1.78
C GLN A 9 28.11 -66.64 -2.64
N TYR A 10 26.94 -66.27 -2.09
CA TYR A 10 26.01 -65.30 -2.68
C TYR A 10 26.49 -63.87 -2.33
N LEU A 11 26.96 -63.14 -3.35
CA LEU A 11 27.19 -61.72 -3.25
C LEU A 11 25.83 -60.95 -3.30
N TRP A 12 25.39 -60.48 -2.17
CA TRP A 12 24.30 -59.48 -2.13
C TRP A 12 24.86 -58.12 -2.53
N LYS A 13 24.47 -57.61 -3.73
CA LYS A 13 24.68 -56.21 -4.13
C LYS A 13 23.61 -55.36 -3.47
N SER A 14 23.99 -54.59 -2.47
CA SER A 14 23.15 -53.56 -1.87
C SER A 14 22.96 -52.42 -2.86
N LEU A 15 21.75 -52.30 -3.42
CA LEU A 15 21.35 -51.10 -4.14
C LEU A 15 20.97 -50.00 -3.13
N THR A 16 21.85 -49.03 -2.94
CA THR A 16 21.52 -47.81 -2.23
C THR A 16 20.69 -46.91 -3.13
N PHE A 17 19.39 -46.84 -2.86
CA PHE A 17 18.53 -45.82 -3.43
C PHE A 17 18.83 -44.47 -2.75
N SER A 18 19.54 -43.56 -3.44
CA SER A 18 19.63 -42.17 -3.05
C SER A 18 18.28 -41.50 -3.34
N ALA A 19 17.47 -41.33 -2.31
CA ALA A 19 16.29 -40.48 -2.40
C ALA A 19 16.76 -39.03 -2.60
N LEU A 20 16.66 -38.55 -3.83
CA LEU A 20 16.78 -37.12 -4.12
C LEU A 20 15.57 -36.44 -3.45
N ALA A 21 15.78 -35.74 -2.34
CA ALA A 21 14.78 -34.86 -1.73
C ALA A 21 14.53 -33.70 -2.70
N ILE A 22 13.44 -33.79 -3.46
CA ILE A 22 12.92 -32.64 -4.21
C ILE A 22 12.38 -31.69 -3.16
N LEU A 23 13.20 -30.71 -2.76
CA LEU A 23 12.72 -29.54 -1.99
C LEU A 23 11.69 -28.85 -2.87
N PRO A 24 10.47 -28.60 -2.36
CA PRO A 24 9.53 -27.79 -3.12
C PRO A 24 10.17 -26.41 -3.31
N LEU A 25 10.33 -26.00 -4.56
CA LEU A 25 10.61 -24.60 -4.91
C LEU A 25 9.40 -23.81 -4.40
N SER A 26 9.52 -23.26 -3.19
CA SER A 26 8.58 -22.31 -2.68
C SER A 26 8.73 -21.05 -3.56
N PHE A 27 7.82 -20.86 -4.49
CA PHE A 27 7.66 -19.60 -5.20
C PHE A 27 7.47 -18.50 -4.13
N SER A 28 8.46 -17.66 -3.96
CA SER A 28 8.35 -16.50 -3.09
C SER A 28 7.64 -15.41 -3.88
N TRP A 29 6.50 -14.95 -3.40
CA TRP A 29 5.79 -13.78 -3.94
C TRP A 29 6.68 -12.54 -4.04
N ALA A 30 7.71 -12.45 -3.17
CA ALA A 30 8.70 -11.39 -3.17
C ALA A 30 9.48 -11.29 -4.49
N ASP A 31 9.63 -12.39 -5.24
CA ASP A 31 10.38 -12.40 -6.51
C ASP A 31 9.62 -11.68 -7.64
N ASN A 32 8.30 -11.50 -7.51
CA ASN A 32 7.46 -10.81 -8.48
C ASN A 32 7.23 -9.32 -8.15
N ILE A 33 7.66 -8.86 -6.98
CA ILE A 33 7.54 -7.45 -6.56
C ILE A 33 8.81 -6.71 -7.00
N PRO A 34 8.70 -5.62 -7.78
CA PRO A 34 9.87 -4.88 -8.22
C PRO A 34 10.70 -4.36 -7.04
N LYS A 35 12.02 -4.48 -7.14
CA LYS A 35 12.93 -3.86 -6.16
C LYS A 35 12.72 -2.34 -6.17
N HIS A 36 12.64 -1.71 -5.00
CA HIS A 36 12.29 -0.31 -4.81
C HIS A 36 10.99 0.04 -5.54
N ALA A 37 9.94 -0.77 -5.31
CA ALA A 37 8.64 -0.59 -5.96
C ALA A 37 8.14 0.85 -5.83
N ILE A 38 7.67 1.43 -6.94
CA ILE A 38 7.03 2.75 -6.98
C ILE A 38 5.54 2.55 -6.80
N ILE A 39 5.02 2.94 -5.64
CA ILE A 39 3.62 2.78 -5.25
C ILE A 39 2.97 4.17 -5.27
N ALA A 40 2.15 4.45 -6.28
CA ALA A 40 1.51 5.74 -6.49
C ALA A 40 0.38 5.94 -5.46
N HIS A 41 0.68 6.65 -4.38
CA HIS A 41 -0.16 6.86 -3.21
C HIS A 41 -1.41 7.67 -3.56
N ARG A 42 -2.57 6.99 -3.68
CA ARG A 42 -3.84 7.56 -4.17
C ARG A 42 -3.75 8.09 -5.60
N GLY A 43 -2.93 7.44 -6.44
CA GLY A 43 -2.47 7.93 -7.74
C GLY A 43 -1.29 8.89 -7.64
N ASP A 44 -1.01 9.65 -8.69
CA ASP A 44 -0.08 10.78 -8.63
C ASP A 44 -0.78 11.98 -7.97
N SER A 45 -0.87 11.93 -6.64
CA SER A 45 -1.66 12.86 -5.84
C SER A 45 -0.95 14.19 -5.55
N TYR A 46 0.29 14.33 -6.02
CA TYR A 46 0.99 15.61 -6.02
C TYR A 46 0.49 16.52 -7.15
N ASP A 47 0.34 15.99 -8.36
CA ASP A 47 0.04 16.76 -9.57
C ASP A 47 -1.45 16.75 -9.96
N ALA A 48 -2.24 15.82 -9.36
CA ALA A 48 -3.68 15.76 -9.55
C ALA A 48 -4.41 15.47 -8.22
N PRO A 49 -5.72 15.76 -8.10
CA PRO A 49 -6.48 15.49 -6.88
C PRO A 49 -6.41 14.00 -6.50
N GLU A 50 -6.04 13.70 -5.24
CA GLU A 50 -5.92 12.33 -4.74
C GLU A 50 -7.18 11.51 -5.00
N SER A 51 -7.02 10.21 -5.27
CA SER A 51 -8.11 9.25 -5.48
C SER A 51 -9.10 9.67 -6.57
N THR A 52 -8.62 10.31 -7.64
CA THR A 52 -9.42 10.69 -8.82
C THR A 52 -8.89 10.06 -10.11
N LEU A 53 -9.68 10.07 -11.17
CA LEU A 53 -9.26 9.51 -12.46
C LEU A 53 -7.96 10.11 -12.99
N PRO A 54 -7.77 11.46 -13.03
CA PRO A 54 -6.50 12.03 -13.50
C PRO A 54 -5.30 11.58 -12.67
N ALA A 55 -5.40 11.47 -11.33
CA ALA A 55 -4.29 11.02 -10.49
C ALA A 55 -3.86 9.58 -10.82
N TYR A 56 -4.82 8.65 -10.98
CA TYR A 56 -4.51 7.26 -11.33
C TYR A 56 -4.01 7.10 -12.76
N LYS A 57 -4.60 7.79 -13.72
CA LYS A 57 -4.14 7.77 -15.12
C LYS A 57 -2.72 8.32 -15.25
N LEU A 58 -2.44 9.47 -14.62
CA LEU A 58 -1.12 10.08 -14.63
C LEU A 58 -0.06 9.14 -14.03
N ALA A 59 -0.36 8.53 -12.87
CA ALA A 59 0.55 7.55 -12.25
C ALA A 59 0.83 6.35 -13.17
N CYS A 60 -0.17 5.90 -13.91
CA CYS A 60 -0.04 4.86 -14.92
C CYS A 60 0.93 5.31 -16.02
N GLU A 61 0.70 6.44 -16.68
CA GLU A 61 1.54 6.91 -17.80
C GLU A 61 2.98 7.18 -17.38
N ILE A 62 3.21 7.74 -16.19
CA ILE A 62 4.56 7.97 -15.65
C ILE A 62 5.32 6.65 -15.40
N GLY A 63 4.59 5.56 -15.09
CA GLY A 63 5.19 4.24 -14.91
C GLY A 63 5.35 3.83 -13.46
N ALA A 64 4.31 4.02 -12.65
CA ALA A 64 4.18 3.39 -11.34
C ALA A 64 4.17 1.86 -11.46
N ASP A 65 4.71 1.15 -10.47
CA ASP A 65 4.59 -0.30 -10.38
C ASP A 65 3.21 -0.71 -9.83
N TYR A 66 2.63 0.12 -8.96
CA TYR A 66 1.31 -0.09 -8.35
C TYR A 66 0.53 1.21 -8.25
N LEU A 67 -0.78 1.13 -8.51
CA LEU A 67 -1.76 2.16 -8.16
C LEU A 67 -2.30 1.84 -6.77
N GLU A 68 -2.02 2.72 -5.81
CA GLU A 68 -2.50 2.53 -4.45
C GLU A 68 -3.82 3.24 -4.22
N LEU A 69 -4.68 2.62 -3.41
CA LEU A 69 -5.97 3.18 -3.04
C LEU A 69 -6.42 2.75 -1.63
N ASP A 70 -7.10 3.68 -0.95
CA ASP A 70 -7.80 3.48 0.32
C ASP A 70 -9.21 2.99 0.05
N LEU A 71 -9.50 1.71 0.29
CA LEU A 71 -10.79 1.10 -0.01
C LEU A 71 -11.81 1.38 1.09
N GLN A 72 -12.91 1.97 0.72
CA GLN A 72 -14.11 2.11 1.55
C GLN A 72 -15.36 1.64 0.78
N ARG A 73 -16.52 1.60 1.44
CA ARG A 73 -17.77 1.11 0.85
C ARG A 73 -18.93 2.04 1.15
N THR A 74 -19.72 2.35 0.12
CA THR A 74 -20.96 3.13 0.27
C THR A 74 -22.04 2.33 1.00
N LYS A 75 -23.11 3.02 1.42
CA LYS A 75 -24.30 2.42 2.05
C LYS A 75 -24.93 1.30 1.20
N ASP A 76 -24.93 1.47 -0.12
CA ASP A 76 -25.48 0.53 -1.10
C ASP A 76 -24.45 -0.46 -1.67
N GLY A 77 -23.27 -0.59 -1.01
CA GLY A 77 -22.30 -1.64 -1.29
C GLY A 77 -21.28 -1.35 -2.39
N LYS A 78 -21.23 -0.12 -2.94
CA LYS A 78 -20.23 0.24 -3.95
C LYS A 78 -18.85 0.41 -3.30
N LEU A 79 -17.84 -0.30 -3.79
CA LEU A 79 -16.44 -0.15 -3.39
C LEU A 79 -15.84 1.09 -4.05
N ILE A 80 -15.26 1.99 -3.27
CA ILE A 80 -14.74 3.29 -3.70
C ILE A 80 -13.35 3.55 -3.14
N ALA A 81 -12.61 4.48 -3.76
CA ALA A 81 -11.34 5.00 -3.27
C ALA A 81 -11.57 6.30 -2.49
N LEU A 82 -11.34 6.28 -1.18
CA LEU A 82 -11.44 7.44 -0.29
C LEU A 82 -10.62 7.24 0.97
N HIS A 83 -9.75 8.20 1.30
CA HIS A 83 -8.89 8.08 2.48
C HIS A 83 -9.60 8.39 3.80
N ASP A 84 -10.22 9.57 3.90
CA ASP A 84 -10.75 10.08 5.17
C ASP A 84 -12.04 9.37 5.59
N ASN A 85 -12.32 9.37 6.91
CA ASN A 85 -13.55 8.79 7.45
C ASN A 85 -14.82 9.56 7.05
N ASN A 86 -14.65 10.79 6.53
CA ASN A 86 -15.73 11.62 6.01
C ASN A 86 -15.29 12.32 4.72
N LEU A 87 -16.19 13.04 4.11
CA LEU A 87 -16.03 13.61 2.76
C LEU A 87 -15.56 15.08 2.73
N LYS A 88 -15.25 15.69 3.90
CA LYS A 88 -15.06 17.14 3.99
C LYS A 88 -13.80 17.66 3.31
N ARG A 89 -12.67 16.97 3.51
CA ARG A 89 -11.36 17.46 3.05
C ARG A 89 -11.24 17.48 1.53
N THR A 90 -11.79 16.47 0.88
CA THR A 90 -11.58 16.21 -0.55
C THR A 90 -12.84 16.38 -1.40
N THR A 91 -13.94 16.90 -0.81
CA THR A 91 -15.17 17.16 -1.57
C THR A 91 -15.87 18.44 -1.12
N ASN A 92 -16.89 18.84 -1.87
CA ASN A 92 -17.80 19.94 -1.52
C ASN A 92 -19.01 19.49 -0.69
N ILE A 93 -18.90 18.42 0.12
CA ILE A 93 -20.00 17.84 0.91
C ILE A 93 -20.72 18.86 1.79
N GLU A 94 -19.98 19.82 2.38
CA GLU A 94 -20.56 20.85 3.25
C GLU A 94 -21.50 21.77 2.49
N LYS A 95 -21.33 21.92 1.17
CA LYS A 95 -22.23 22.67 0.30
C LYS A 95 -23.42 21.82 -0.17
N VAL A 96 -23.20 20.55 -0.52
CA VAL A 96 -24.21 19.66 -1.12
C VAL A 96 -25.10 19.03 -0.05
N PHE A 97 -24.49 18.54 1.05
CA PHE A 97 -25.19 17.87 2.16
C PHE A 97 -24.78 18.47 3.53
N PRO A 98 -25.05 19.76 3.80
CA PRO A 98 -24.51 20.48 4.97
C PRO A 98 -24.88 19.84 6.30
N LYS A 99 -26.07 19.24 6.41
CA LYS A 99 -26.54 18.56 7.64
C LYS A 99 -25.88 17.21 7.88
N ARG A 100 -25.26 16.63 6.87
CA ARG A 100 -24.63 15.30 6.88
C ARG A 100 -23.13 15.34 6.62
N ALA A 101 -22.53 16.52 6.58
CA ALA A 101 -21.13 16.68 6.21
C ALA A 101 -20.13 15.94 7.11
N ASN A 102 -20.51 15.66 8.37
CA ASN A 102 -19.66 14.91 9.31
C ASN A 102 -19.92 13.39 9.30
N GLU A 103 -20.90 12.91 8.54
CA GLU A 103 -21.20 11.49 8.47
C GLU A 103 -20.11 10.73 7.70
N PRO A 104 -19.84 9.47 8.06
CA PRO A 104 -18.94 8.62 7.32
C PRO A 104 -19.52 8.26 5.95
N VAL A 105 -18.68 7.89 5.01
CA VAL A 105 -19.10 7.51 3.64
C VAL A 105 -20.06 6.33 3.62
N SER A 106 -19.98 5.44 4.60
CA SER A 106 -20.92 4.29 4.79
C SER A 106 -22.37 4.69 4.95
N HIS A 107 -22.67 5.97 5.19
CA HIS A 107 -24.04 6.49 5.29
C HIS A 107 -24.60 7.03 3.96
N PHE A 108 -23.75 7.17 2.93
CA PHE A 108 -24.13 7.69 1.63
C PHE A 108 -24.24 6.58 0.58
N THR A 109 -25.24 6.70 -0.28
CA THR A 109 -25.35 5.86 -1.49
C THR A 109 -24.39 6.34 -2.57
N TRP A 110 -24.09 5.46 -3.53
CA TRP A 110 -23.29 5.84 -4.69
C TRP A 110 -23.90 7.01 -5.46
N GLN A 111 -25.22 7.01 -5.61
CA GLN A 111 -25.93 8.11 -6.30
C GLN A 111 -25.75 9.45 -5.59
N GLU A 112 -25.74 9.47 -4.25
CA GLU A 112 -25.46 10.70 -3.49
C GLU A 112 -24.02 11.17 -3.68
N LEU A 113 -23.04 10.24 -3.67
CA LEU A 113 -21.62 10.58 -3.85
C LEU A 113 -21.31 11.14 -5.24
N GLN A 114 -22.03 10.72 -6.27
CA GLN A 114 -21.88 11.24 -7.63
C GLN A 114 -22.28 12.73 -7.78
N GLN A 115 -22.95 13.33 -6.79
CA GLN A 115 -23.28 14.76 -6.78
C GLN A 115 -22.14 15.62 -6.26
N LEU A 116 -21.08 15.02 -5.74
CA LEU A 116 -19.98 15.73 -5.11
C LEU A 116 -18.88 16.07 -6.12
N ASP A 117 -18.28 17.23 -5.92
CA ASP A 117 -17.05 17.66 -6.58
C ASP A 117 -15.86 17.26 -5.71
N ALA A 118 -15.08 16.30 -6.19
CA ALA A 118 -13.89 15.77 -5.53
C ALA A 118 -12.57 16.36 -6.08
N GLY A 119 -12.61 17.39 -6.92
CA GLY A 119 -11.43 17.96 -7.54
C GLY A 119 -11.15 19.42 -7.20
N SER A 120 -12.19 20.26 -7.06
CA SER A 120 -12.01 21.71 -6.84
C SER A 120 -11.23 22.06 -5.57
N TRP A 121 -11.28 21.23 -4.54
CA TRP A 121 -10.49 21.43 -3.31
C TRP A 121 -8.98 21.50 -3.60
N PHE A 122 -8.50 20.69 -4.54
CA PHE A 122 -7.09 20.65 -4.95
C PHE A 122 -6.66 21.97 -5.56
N ASN A 123 -7.46 22.54 -6.46
CA ASN A 123 -7.19 23.82 -7.08
C ASN A 123 -7.07 24.97 -6.06
N HIS A 124 -7.90 24.93 -5.02
CA HIS A 124 -7.82 25.92 -3.93
C HIS A 124 -6.58 25.71 -3.06
N ARG A 125 -6.24 24.44 -2.79
CA ARG A 125 -5.11 24.11 -1.92
C ARG A 125 -3.77 24.30 -2.60
N TYR A 126 -3.70 24.06 -3.91
CA TYR A 126 -2.48 24.02 -4.71
C TYR A 126 -2.60 24.86 -5.98
N PRO A 127 -2.69 26.20 -5.87
CA PRO A 127 -3.00 27.08 -7.00
C PRO A 127 -1.96 27.01 -8.14
N THR A 128 -0.71 26.65 -7.84
CA THR A 128 0.35 26.50 -8.86
C THR A 128 0.21 25.24 -9.71
N ARG A 129 -0.63 24.29 -9.31
CA ARG A 129 -0.92 23.04 -10.01
C ARG A 129 -2.41 22.91 -10.35
N ALA A 130 -3.15 24.00 -10.15
CA ALA A 130 -4.58 24.04 -10.41
C ALA A 130 -4.88 23.94 -11.90
N ARG A 131 -5.90 23.13 -12.25
CA ARG A 131 -6.40 23.00 -13.63
C ARG A 131 -7.92 23.13 -13.64
N SER A 132 -8.45 23.83 -14.66
CA SER A 132 -9.92 23.98 -14.81
C SER A 132 -10.63 22.65 -14.96
N SER A 133 -9.97 21.65 -15.57
CA SER A 133 -10.44 20.28 -15.77
C SER A 133 -10.58 19.46 -14.47
N PHE A 134 -9.97 19.91 -13.38
CA PHE A 134 -10.15 19.24 -12.07
C PHE A 134 -11.46 19.64 -11.39
N LYS A 135 -12.10 20.72 -11.81
CA LYS A 135 -13.41 21.11 -11.26
C LYS A 135 -14.47 20.07 -11.66
N GLY A 136 -15.24 19.62 -10.66
CA GLY A 136 -16.34 18.68 -10.86
C GLY A 136 -15.91 17.21 -11.05
N LEU A 137 -14.64 16.87 -10.75
CA LEU A 137 -14.22 15.47 -10.69
C LEU A 137 -15.04 14.71 -9.66
N SER A 138 -15.38 13.47 -9.98
CA SER A 138 -16.12 12.57 -9.09
C SER A 138 -15.20 11.71 -8.24
N ILE A 139 -15.71 11.23 -7.10
CA ILE A 139 -15.11 10.10 -6.37
C ILE A 139 -15.08 8.89 -7.31
N VAL A 140 -14.01 8.10 -7.25
CA VAL A 140 -13.85 6.93 -8.13
C VAL A 140 -14.17 5.62 -7.41
N THR A 141 -14.64 4.65 -8.17
CA THR A 141 -14.86 3.28 -7.70
C THR A 141 -13.59 2.44 -7.87
N LEU A 142 -13.47 1.37 -7.07
CA LEU A 142 -12.43 0.36 -7.27
C LEU A 142 -12.44 -0.20 -8.70
N LYS A 143 -13.63 -0.34 -9.31
CA LYS A 143 -13.74 -0.80 -10.70
C LYS A 143 -13.04 0.15 -11.68
N GLN A 144 -13.23 1.46 -11.52
CA GLN A 144 -12.59 2.44 -12.41
C GLN A 144 -11.05 2.44 -12.24
N VAL A 145 -10.54 2.29 -11.01
CA VAL A 145 -9.09 2.15 -10.79
C VAL A 145 -8.56 0.85 -11.41
N SER A 146 -9.30 -0.25 -11.26
CA SER A 146 -9.01 -1.53 -11.89
C SER A 146 -8.96 -1.42 -13.43
N ASP A 147 -9.93 -0.71 -14.03
CA ASP A 147 -9.97 -0.50 -15.47
C ASP A 147 -8.76 0.31 -15.98
N ILE A 148 -8.33 1.34 -15.24
CA ILE A 148 -7.12 2.08 -15.55
C ILE A 148 -5.91 1.14 -15.50
N ALA A 149 -5.79 0.32 -14.46
CA ALA A 149 -4.67 -0.61 -14.33
C ALA A 149 -4.62 -1.64 -15.47
N HIS A 150 -5.76 -2.13 -15.92
CA HIS A 150 -5.84 -3.04 -17.09
C HIS A 150 -5.52 -2.36 -18.42
N ALA A 151 -5.82 -1.07 -18.54
CA ALA A 151 -5.59 -0.28 -19.77
C ALA A 151 -4.20 0.37 -19.82
N CYS A 152 -3.42 0.26 -18.74
CA CYS A 152 -2.10 0.85 -18.62
C CYS A 152 -1.14 0.32 -19.71
N PRO A 153 -0.32 1.17 -20.36
CA PRO A 153 0.57 0.73 -21.45
C PRO A 153 1.70 -0.20 -20.98
N HIS A 154 1.86 -0.37 -19.70
CA HIS A 154 2.79 -1.31 -19.08
C HIS A 154 2.09 -2.08 -17.94
N PRO A 155 2.62 -3.24 -17.49
CA PRO A 155 2.04 -4.00 -16.41
C PRO A 155 2.09 -3.23 -15.08
N VAL A 156 0.96 -2.76 -14.59
CA VAL A 156 0.79 -2.11 -13.29
C VAL A 156 -0.11 -2.96 -12.38
N GLY A 157 0.18 -2.95 -11.08
CA GLY A 157 -0.62 -3.65 -10.08
C GLY A 157 -1.55 -2.71 -9.30
N LEU A 158 -2.38 -3.30 -8.43
CA LEU A 158 -3.19 -2.59 -7.44
C LEU A 158 -2.64 -2.85 -6.04
N TYR A 159 -2.50 -1.79 -5.26
CA TYR A 159 -2.10 -1.83 -3.87
C TYR A 159 -3.26 -1.30 -3.02
N ILE A 160 -3.98 -2.19 -2.32
CA ILE A 160 -5.31 -1.88 -1.80
C ILE A 160 -5.30 -1.89 -0.27
N GLU A 161 -5.56 -0.74 0.36
CA GLU A 161 -5.77 -0.64 1.80
C GLU A 161 -7.24 -0.88 2.15
N THR A 162 -7.54 -1.81 3.08
CA THR A 162 -8.84 -1.83 3.77
C THR A 162 -8.85 -0.72 4.81
N LYS A 163 -9.47 0.42 4.44
CA LYS A 163 -9.48 1.64 5.26
C LYS A 163 -10.58 1.59 6.30
N VAL A 164 -10.21 1.79 7.56
CA VAL A 164 -11.14 1.80 8.71
C VAL A 164 -12.18 0.65 8.64
N PRO A 165 -11.75 -0.62 8.49
CA PRO A 165 -12.63 -1.75 8.14
C PRO A 165 -13.77 -1.97 9.14
N LYS A 166 -13.62 -1.51 10.38
CA LYS A 166 -14.70 -1.54 11.40
C LYS A 166 -15.95 -0.74 11.01
N LEU A 167 -15.82 0.26 10.13
CA LEU A 167 -16.97 1.01 9.57
C LEU A 167 -17.65 0.24 8.42
N PHE A 168 -17.03 -0.81 7.92
CA PHE A 168 -17.44 -1.55 6.73
C PHE A 168 -17.37 -3.07 6.98
N PRO A 169 -18.14 -3.63 7.93
CA PRO A 169 -18.06 -5.06 8.25
C PRO A 169 -18.15 -5.93 7.00
N GLY A 170 -17.17 -6.84 6.83
CA GLY A 170 -17.08 -7.75 5.69
C GLY A 170 -16.46 -7.17 4.41
N ILE A 171 -15.84 -5.99 4.47
CA ILE A 171 -15.19 -5.35 3.31
C ILE A 171 -14.09 -6.23 2.70
N GLU A 172 -13.42 -7.05 3.51
CA GLU A 172 -12.39 -7.99 3.05
C GLU A 172 -13.00 -9.06 2.12
N LYS A 173 -14.20 -9.54 2.44
CA LYS A 173 -14.93 -10.49 1.58
C LYS A 173 -15.45 -9.81 0.31
N ASP A 174 -15.94 -8.57 0.41
CA ASP A 174 -16.39 -7.81 -0.75
C ASP A 174 -15.23 -7.55 -1.71
N LEU A 175 -14.04 -7.22 -1.18
CA LEU A 175 -12.82 -7.06 -1.95
C LEU A 175 -12.40 -8.38 -2.63
N ALA A 176 -12.42 -9.50 -1.89
CA ALA A 176 -12.10 -10.82 -2.47
C ALA A 176 -13.04 -11.17 -3.63
N ASN A 177 -14.35 -10.97 -3.45
CA ASN A 177 -15.35 -11.20 -4.49
C ASN A 177 -15.14 -10.30 -5.71
N PHE A 178 -14.74 -9.03 -5.49
CA PHE A 178 -14.42 -8.12 -6.57
C PHE A 178 -13.18 -8.60 -7.35
N LEU A 179 -12.08 -8.87 -6.68
CA LEU A 179 -10.82 -9.30 -7.31
C LEU A 179 -10.98 -10.61 -8.08
N GLN A 180 -11.76 -11.55 -7.54
CA GLN A 180 -12.08 -12.80 -8.24
C GLN A 180 -12.89 -12.54 -9.52
N ARG A 181 -13.92 -11.72 -9.47
CA ARG A 181 -14.79 -11.39 -10.61
C ARG A 181 -14.05 -10.63 -11.70
N GLU A 182 -13.15 -9.75 -11.34
CA GLU A 182 -12.33 -8.96 -12.27
C GLU A 182 -11.04 -9.68 -12.69
N HIS A 183 -10.91 -10.97 -12.37
CA HIS A 183 -9.79 -11.85 -12.77
C HIS A 183 -8.40 -11.43 -12.24
N TRP A 184 -8.34 -10.60 -11.20
CA TRP A 184 -7.07 -10.19 -10.59
C TRP A 184 -6.36 -11.31 -9.81
N LEU A 185 -7.10 -12.37 -9.44
CA LEU A 185 -6.55 -13.53 -8.72
C LEU A 185 -6.08 -14.65 -9.66
N ASP A 186 -6.12 -14.44 -10.98
CA ASP A 186 -5.58 -15.37 -11.96
C ASP A 186 -4.03 -15.34 -11.93
N LYS A 187 -3.38 -16.48 -12.20
CA LYS A 187 -1.90 -16.62 -12.19
C LYS A 187 -1.14 -15.57 -13.01
N LYS A 188 -1.73 -15.07 -14.10
CA LYS A 188 -1.12 -14.01 -14.93
C LYS A 188 -0.92 -12.70 -14.19
N HIS A 189 -1.59 -12.51 -13.03
CA HIS A 189 -1.51 -11.32 -12.19
C HIS A 189 -0.75 -11.58 -10.87
N ASP A 190 0.01 -12.68 -10.78
CA ASP A 190 0.82 -12.98 -9.62
C ASP A 190 1.76 -11.81 -9.29
N GLY A 191 1.69 -11.30 -8.04
CA GLY A 191 2.43 -10.12 -7.59
C GLY A 191 1.85 -8.78 -8.06
N LYS A 192 0.73 -8.77 -8.78
CA LYS A 192 0.06 -7.53 -9.20
C LYS A 192 -1.01 -7.04 -8.22
N ILE A 193 -1.39 -7.83 -7.23
CA ILE A 193 -2.25 -7.41 -6.13
C ILE A 193 -1.45 -7.50 -4.84
N ILE A 194 -1.41 -6.38 -4.10
CA ILE A 194 -0.92 -6.32 -2.73
C ILE A 194 -2.02 -5.71 -1.88
N LEU A 195 -2.33 -6.35 -0.76
CA LEU A 195 -3.32 -5.87 0.20
C LEU A 195 -2.61 -5.26 1.39
N GLN A 196 -3.19 -4.22 1.99
CA GLN A 196 -2.63 -3.63 3.20
C GLN A 196 -3.72 -3.20 4.19
N THR A 197 -3.33 -3.07 5.42
CA THR A 197 -4.19 -2.55 6.49
C THR A 197 -3.37 -2.13 7.70
N PHE A 198 -3.86 -1.16 8.46
CA PHE A 198 -3.38 -0.86 9.81
C PHE A 198 -3.96 -1.80 10.88
N GLU A 199 -5.11 -2.41 10.60
CA GLU A 199 -5.93 -3.10 11.58
C GLU A 199 -5.59 -4.60 11.63
N LYS A 200 -5.06 -5.05 12.77
CA LYS A 200 -4.76 -6.48 13.02
C LYS A 200 -5.94 -7.41 12.71
N PRO A 201 -7.18 -7.11 13.12
CA PRO A 201 -8.34 -7.95 12.77
C PRO A 201 -8.58 -8.06 11.26
N SER A 202 -8.35 -6.97 10.51
CA SER A 202 -8.51 -6.98 9.06
C SER A 202 -7.41 -7.80 8.37
N LEU A 203 -6.16 -7.75 8.85
CA LEU A 203 -5.10 -8.64 8.35
C LEU A 203 -5.50 -10.13 8.50
N VAL A 204 -6.02 -10.51 9.67
CA VAL A 204 -6.51 -11.88 9.92
C VAL A 204 -7.66 -12.24 8.98
N ALA A 205 -8.60 -11.31 8.76
CA ALA A 205 -9.72 -11.52 7.85
C ALA A 205 -9.27 -11.65 6.39
N LEU A 206 -8.35 -10.79 5.94
CA LEU A 206 -7.73 -10.86 4.60
C LEU A 206 -6.98 -12.19 4.40
N GLN A 207 -6.21 -12.64 5.40
CA GLN A 207 -5.51 -13.93 5.33
C GLN A 207 -6.49 -15.10 5.21
N LYS A 208 -7.64 -15.02 5.87
CA LYS A 208 -8.68 -16.06 5.79
C LYS A 208 -9.35 -16.14 4.41
N VAL A 209 -9.65 -14.98 3.79
CA VAL A 209 -10.42 -14.94 2.53
C VAL A 209 -9.54 -14.96 1.28
N MET A 210 -8.28 -14.56 1.39
CA MET A 210 -7.30 -14.50 0.29
C MET A 210 -5.91 -14.95 0.79
N PRO A 211 -5.73 -16.23 1.18
CA PRO A 211 -4.47 -16.69 1.79
C PRO A 211 -3.25 -16.50 0.89
N ASP A 212 -3.42 -16.64 -0.42
CA ASP A 212 -2.33 -16.60 -1.40
C ASP A 212 -2.00 -15.20 -1.94
N VAL A 213 -2.78 -14.16 -1.59
CA VAL A 213 -2.51 -12.78 -2.03
C VAL A 213 -1.50 -12.13 -1.07
N PRO A 214 -0.43 -11.47 -1.56
CA PRO A 214 0.51 -10.70 -0.73
C PRO A 214 -0.17 -9.67 0.17
N LYS A 215 0.25 -9.60 1.44
CA LYS A 215 -0.29 -8.65 2.43
C LYS A 215 0.82 -7.91 3.15
N ILE A 216 0.55 -6.66 3.47
CA ILE A 216 1.41 -5.77 4.25
C ILE A 216 0.64 -5.28 5.48
N LEU A 217 1.25 -5.39 6.66
CA LEU A 217 0.74 -4.75 7.86
C LEU A 217 1.37 -3.36 8.00
N LEU A 218 0.54 -2.33 7.89
CA LEU A 218 0.99 -0.94 8.06
C LEU A 218 1.38 -0.69 9.52
N SER A 219 2.40 0.12 9.74
CA SER A 219 2.96 0.38 11.06
C SER A 219 2.66 1.80 11.52
N TRP A 220 2.18 1.92 12.75
CA TRP A 220 1.94 3.17 13.46
C TRP A 220 2.31 3.01 14.93
N THR A 221 2.50 4.12 15.65
CA THR A 221 2.81 4.10 17.09
C THR A 221 1.68 4.76 17.88
N GLY A 222 1.20 4.09 18.92
CA GLY A 222 0.11 4.56 19.77
C GLY A 222 -0.90 3.47 20.10
N ASP A 223 -2.03 3.86 20.67
CA ASP A 223 -3.08 2.92 21.12
C ASP A 223 -3.57 2.00 20.00
N GLY A 224 -3.47 0.71 20.23
CA GLY A 224 -3.88 -0.32 19.27
C GLY A 224 -2.82 -0.71 18.23
N TYR A 225 -1.69 -0.01 18.21
CA TYR A 225 -0.56 -0.24 17.30
C TYR A 225 0.71 -0.63 18.06
N ILE A 226 1.87 -0.13 17.62
CA ILE A 226 3.13 -0.33 18.34
C ILE A 226 3.14 0.59 19.57
N ASP A 227 3.44 0.05 20.74
CA ASP A 227 3.46 0.81 21.99
C ASP A 227 4.40 2.03 21.91
N ALA A 228 3.89 3.21 22.26
CA ALA A 228 4.67 4.43 22.34
C ALA A 228 5.53 4.46 23.61
N ALA A 229 6.66 5.16 23.55
CA ALA A 229 7.51 5.38 24.72
C ALA A 229 6.74 6.13 25.83
N PRO A 230 6.97 5.77 27.12
CA PRO A 230 6.28 6.41 28.23
C PRO A 230 6.47 7.93 28.27
N GLY A 231 5.44 8.65 28.70
CA GLY A 231 5.52 10.11 28.88
C GLY A 231 5.34 10.94 27.61
N GLN A 232 5.24 10.31 26.45
CA GLN A 232 4.98 11.00 25.19
C GLN A 232 3.49 11.32 25.06
N LYS A 233 3.09 12.49 25.53
CA LYS A 233 1.72 13.01 25.38
C LYS A 233 1.77 14.30 24.57
N LYS A 234 0.83 14.44 23.65
CA LYS A 234 0.66 15.65 22.86
C LYS A 234 0.32 16.84 23.79
N ALA A 235 1.09 17.95 23.68
CA ALA A 235 0.75 19.19 24.36
C ALA A 235 -0.53 19.81 23.76
N ALA A 236 -1.23 20.65 24.53
CA ALA A 236 -2.52 21.22 24.11
C ALA A 236 -2.40 22.11 22.87
N ASP A 237 -1.31 22.85 22.77
CA ASP A 237 -0.94 23.78 21.70
C ASP A 237 -0.06 23.17 20.60
N GLU A 238 0.38 21.93 20.77
CA GLU A 238 1.20 21.23 19.79
C GLU A 238 0.35 20.73 18.61
N SER A 239 0.85 20.86 17.37
CA SER A 239 0.21 20.24 16.23
C SER A 239 0.39 18.70 16.25
N TYR A 240 -0.52 17.95 15.63
CA TYR A 240 -0.33 16.51 15.48
C TYR A 240 0.93 16.15 14.68
N ALA A 241 1.30 17.01 13.71
CA ALA A 241 2.52 16.83 12.93
C ALA A 241 3.78 16.88 13.80
N ASP A 242 3.88 17.93 14.64
CA ASP A 242 5.03 18.07 15.54
C ASP A 242 5.05 16.97 16.59
N TYR A 243 3.90 16.64 17.17
CA TYR A 243 3.78 15.53 18.12
C TYR A 243 4.28 14.20 17.53
N TYR A 244 3.78 13.81 16.38
CA TYR A 244 4.18 12.55 15.76
C TYR A 244 5.62 12.54 15.28
N ALA A 245 6.21 13.68 14.94
CA ALA A 245 7.61 13.77 14.51
C ALA A 245 8.60 13.32 15.59
N HIS A 246 8.24 13.41 16.88
CA HIS A 246 9.10 12.98 17.99
C HIS A 246 8.59 11.76 18.75
N VAL A 247 7.42 11.22 18.42
CA VAL A 247 6.93 9.97 19.03
C VAL A 247 7.87 8.81 18.66
N LYS A 248 8.28 8.04 19.66
CA LYS A 248 9.13 6.87 19.50
C LYS A 248 8.42 5.62 19.97
N VAL A 249 8.78 4.49 19.40
CA VAL A 249 8.35 3.19 19.92
C VAL A 249 8.92 2.98 21.33
N SER A 250 8.17 2.31 22.20
CA SER A 250 8.56 2.09 23.59
C SER A 250 9.84 1.27 23.73
N SER A 251 10.07 0.32 22.83
CA SER A 251 11.25 -0.55 22.83
C SER A 251 11.40 -1.28 21.50
N LYS A 252 12.59 -1.83 21.25
CA LYS A 252 12.82 -2.77 20.13
C LYS A 252 11.92 -3.98 20.23
N GLN A 253 11.64 -4.48 21.43
CA GLN A 253 10.75 -5.62 21.65
C GLN A 253 9.28 -5.30 21.27
N ALA A 254 8.80 -4.07 21.53
CA ALA A 254 7.47 -3.65 21.10
C ALA A 254 7.35 -3.64 19.57
N PHE A 255 8.39 -3.14 18.89
CA PHE A 255 8.45 -3.20 17.42
C PHE A 255 8.53 -4.64 16.92
N GLU A 256 9.35 -5.48 17.54
CA GLU A 256 9.48 -6.90 17.19
C GLU A 256 8.16 -7.66 17.30
N LYS A 257 7.36 -7.45 18.35
CA LYS A 257 6.03 -8.05 18.50
C LYS A 257 5.08 -7.68 17.36
N TRP A 258 5.20 -6.47 16.81
CA TRP A 258 4.41 -6.07 15.65
C TRP A 258 4.80 -6.86 14.40
N LEU A 259 6.10 -7.05 14.19
CA LEU A 259 6.63 -7.86 13.08
C LEU A 259 6.22 -9.33 13.21
N ASP A 260 6.29 -9.89 14.43
CA ASP A 260 5.89 -11.26 14.71
C ASP A 260 4.41 -11.46 14.37
N PHE A 261 3.55 -10.56 14.82
CA PHE A 261 2.14 -10.61 14.47
C PHE A 261 1.90 -10.55 12.95
N ALA A 262 2.60 -9.66 12.25
CA ALA A 262 2.50 -9.57 10.79
C ALA A 262 2.83 -10.90 10.11
N LYS A 263 3.97 -11.49 10.47
CA LYS A 263 4.46 -12.75 9.92
C LYS A 263 3.54 -13.93 10.25
N GLU A 264 3.12 -14.06 11.50
CA GLU A 264 2.23 -15.14 11.98
C GLU A 264 0.87 -15.12 11.28
N HIS A 265 0.43 -13.95 10.81
CA HIS A 265 -0.84 -13.79 10.11
C HIS A 265 -0.68 -13.57 8.60
N GLY A 266 0.42 -14.08 8.02
CA GLY A 266 0.60 -14.21 6.58
C GLY A 266 0.94 -12.92 5.84
N ALA A 267 1.37 -11.86 6.54
CA ALA A 267 1.96 -10.71 5.86
C ALA A 267 3.34 -11.06 5.31
N ILE A 268 3.63 -10.58 4.10
CA ILE A 268 4.95 -10.69 3.47
C ILE A 268 5.85 -9.50 3.81
N GLY A 269 5.31 -8.47 4.43
CA GLY A 269 6.05 -7.27 4.78
C GLY A 269 5.27 -6.34 5.71
N VAL A 270 5.90 -5.22 6.02
CA VAL A 270 5.35 -4.12 6.82
C VAL A 270 5.45 -2.80 6.09
N GLY A 271 4.49 -1.91 6.35
CA GLY A 271 4.45 -0.56 5.78
C GLY A 271 4.68 0.49 6.87
N PRO A 272 5.94 0.91 7.13
CA PRO A 272 6.21 1.92 8.13
C PRO A 272 5.98 3.34 7.62
N SER A 273 5.52 4.22 8.53
CA SER A 273 5.56 5.66 8.32
C SER A 273 7.02 6.17 8.26
N THR A 274 7.23 7.25 7.50
CA THR A 274 8.52 7.93 7.37
C THR A 274 8.41 9.39 7.80
N VAL A 275 9.54 10.03 8.04
CA VAL A 275 9.62 11.49 8.21
C VAL A 275 10.35 12.12 7.04
N GLN A 276 9.98 13.36 6.72
CA GLN A 276 10.70 14.17 5.73
C GLN A 276 11.89 14.85 6.37
N THR A 277 13.02 14.86 5.66
CA THR A 277 14.26 15.49 6.11
C THR A 277 14.11 17.01 6.25
N HIS A 278 13.30 17.62 5.39
CA HIS A 278 12.97 19.04 5.44
C HIS A 278 11.47 19.19 5.64
N HIS A 279 11.05 19.84 6.74
CA HIS A 279 9.66 20.13 7.09
C HIS A 279 8.96 21.10 6.09
N GLN A 280 9.19 20.95 4.81
CA GLN A 280 8.35 21.59 3.80
C GLN A 280 7.00 20.86 3.68
N GLY A 281 6.51 20.41 4.83
CA GLY A 281 5.41 19.53 5.11
C GLY A 281 4.03 19.95 4.61
N ARG A 282 3.93 20.48 3.40
CA ARG A 282 2.64 20.80 2.79
C ARG A 282 2.09 19.69 1.91
N PHE A 283 2.87 18.60 1.67
CA PHE A 283 2.51 17.58 0.68
C PHE A 283 2.59 16.14 1.17
N SER A 284 3.19 15.89 2.33
CA SER A 284 3.00 14.57 2.92
C SER A 284 1.53 14.43 3.30
N SER A 285 0.99 13.24 3.15
CA SER A 285 -0.25 12.92 3.85
C SER A 285 -0.05 13.35 5.30
N GLN A 286 -1.08 13.90 5.92
CA GLN A 286 -1.09 14.31 7.34
C GLN A 286 -0.64 13.20 8.31
N PHE A 287 -0.12 12.07 7.83
CA PHE A 287 0.25 10.87 8.56
C PHE A 287 1.69 10.40 8.34
N SER A 288 2.54 11.16 7.65
CA SER A 288 3.95 10.80 7.42
C SER A 288 4.89 11.54 8.38
N TYR A 289 4.67 11.37 9.67
CA TYR A 289 5.39 12.15 10.67
C TYR A 289 6.27 11.32 11.61
N MET A 290 6.08 10.01 11.66
CA MET A 290 6.88 9.10 12.49
C MET A 290 7.93 8.40 11.65
N ASP A 291 9.19 8.39 12.10
CA ASP A 291 10.19 7.54 11.49
C ASP A 291 10.14 6.12 12.08
N LEU A 292 9.40 5.26 11.41
CA LEU A 292 9.34 3.82 11.69
C LEU A 292 10.15 3.00 10.67
N ALA A 293 10.95 3.68 9.81
CA ALA A 293 11.87 3.10 8.84
C ALA A 293 13.34 3.41 9.17
N GLU A 294 13.67 3.58 10.45
CA GLU A 294 15.06 3.69 10.90
C GLU A 294 15.87 2.46 10.48
N PRO A 295 17.19 2.58 10.21
CA PRO A 295 17.99 1.46 9.70
C PRO A 295 17.91 0.18 10.54
N TRP A 296 17.78 0.28 11.86
CA TRP A 296 17.63 -0.88 12.72
C TRP A 296 16.25 -1.54 12.60
N MET A 297 15.19 -0.77 12.31
CA MET A 297 13.83 -1.27 12.09
C MET A 297 13.74 -2.04 10.77
N VAL A 298 14.29 -1.46 9.70
CA VAL A 298 14.40 -2.12 8.39
C VAL A 298 15.19 -3.43 8.50
N LYS A 299 16.35 -3.39 9.17
CA LYS A 299 17.18 -4.60 9.41
C LYS A 299 16.42 -5.67 10.19
N MET A 300 15.67 -5.28 11.22
CA MET A 300 14.87 -6.23 12.02
C MET A 300 13.74 -6.85 11.20
N SER A 301 13.07 -6.07 10.36
CA SER A 301 12.04 -6.55 9.44
C SER A 301 12.60 -7.59 8.46
N HIS A 302 13.73 -7.28 7.81
CA HIS A 302 14.42 -8.21 6.92
C HIS A 302 14.91 -9.48 7.61
N ALA A 303 15.40 -9.37 8.86
CA ALA A 303 15.81 -10.55 9.64
C ALA A 303 14.66 -11.52 9.91
N LYS A 304 13.42 -11.03 9.88
CA LYS A 304 12.20 -11.86 9.97
C LYS A 304 11.67 -12.29 8.59
N GLY A 305 12.32 -11.91 7.49
CA GLY A 305 11.92 -12.20 6.12
C GLY A 305 10.74 -11.34 5.65
N LEU A 306 10.56 -10.15 6.22
CA LEU A 306 9.50 -9.20 5.88
C LEU A 306 10.05 -8.08 5.00
N LEU A 307 9.39 -7.78 3.88
CA LEU A 307 9.65 -6.60 3.06
C LEU A 307 9.26 -5.32 3.82
N VAL A 308 9.84 -4.20 3.41
CA VAL A 308 9.55 -2.87 3.97
C VAL A 308 9.09 -1.93 2.86
N HIS A 309 7.81 -1.57 2.85
CA HIS A 309 7.21 -0.62 1.92
C HIS A 309 6.80 0.65 2.69
N ALA A 310 7.63 1.69 2.59
CA ALA A 310 7.53 2.88 3.43
C ALA A 310 6.60 3.95 2.85
N TYR A 311 5.79 4.60 3.69
CA TYR A 311 4.90 5.70 3.33
C TYR A 311 5.19 6.96 4.16
N THR A 312 5.10 8.15 3.62
CA THR A 312 5.03 8.55 2.23
C THR A 312 6.32 9.29 1.92
N VAL A 313 6.98 8.98 0.82
CA VAL A 313 8.28 9.55 0.46
C VAL A 313 8.14 10.40 -0.79
N ASP A 314 8.36 11.73 -0.66
CA ASP A 314 8.08 12.72 -1.70
C ASP A 314 9.28 13.62 -2.04
N GLN A 315 10.46 13.35 -1.48
CA GLN A 315 11.66 14.16 -1.70
C GLN A 315 12.84 13.30 -2.11
N LYS A 316 13.66 13.78 -3.03
CA LYS A 316 14.85 13.09 -3.54
C LYS A 316 15.77 12.62 -2.40
N VAL A 317 16.08 13.52 -1.45
CA VAL A 317 16.95 13.21 -0.30
C VAL A 317 16.41 12.08 0.56
N ASP A 318 15.09 11.97 0.67
CA ASP A 318 14.44 10.92 1.46
C ASP A 318 14.41 9.59 0.71
N PHE A 319 14.16 9.57 -0.61
CA PHE A 319 14.35 8.38 -1.43
C PHE A 319 15.77 7.82 -1.29
N GLU A 320 16.79 8.67 -1.46
CA GLU A 320 18.20 8.26 -1.35
C GLU A 320 18.54 7.72 0.05
N ARG A 321 18.01 8.35 1.10
CA ARG A 321 18.19 7.92 2.49
C ARG A 321 17.57 6.55 2.75
N TYR A 322 16.31 6.35 2.37
CA TYR A 322 15.61 5.10 2.62
C TYR A 322 16.05 3.95 1.72
N VAL A 323 16.46 4.21 0.47
CA VAL A 323 17.16 3.24 -0.37
C VAL A 323 18.43 2.75 0.32
N LYS A 324 19.23 3.66 0.88
CA LYS A 324 20.45 3.32 1.64
C LYS A 324 20.13 2.52 2.92
N SER A 325 18.98 2.74 3.54
CA SER A 325 18.51 1.99 4.71
C SER A 325 17.97 0.60 4.35
N GLY A 326 17.77 0.31 3.06
CA GLY A 326 17.30 -0.99 2.58
C GLY A 326 15.77 -1.10 2.39
N VAL A 327 15.03 0.01 2.32
CA VAL A 327 13.58 0.00 2.03
C VAL A 327 13.31 -0.60 0.64
N ASP A 328 12.34 -1.51 0.56
CA ASP A 328 12.05 -2.31 -0.64
C ASP A 328 11.02 -1.67 -1.56
N GLY A 329 10.14 -0.81 -1.05
CA GLY A 329 9.11 -0.11 -1.83
C GLY A 329 8.73 1.22 -1.21
N PHE A 330 8.25 2.13 -2.06
CA PHE A 330 7.99 3.52 -1.70
C PHE A 330 6.59 3.95 -2.11
N PHE A 331 5.76 4.27 -1.13
CA PHE A 331 4.57 5.07 -1.37
C PHE A 331 4.97 6.50 -1.61
N THR A 332 4.52 7.07 -2.71
CA THR A 332 4.83 8.44 -3.07
C THR A 332 3.63 9.14 -3.70
N ASN A 333 3.47 10.42 -3.37
CA ASN A 333 2.52 11.29 -4.05
C ASN A 333 3.11 11.81 -5.39
N ARG A 334 4.44 11.67 -5.57
CA ARG A 334 5.24 12.22 -6.67
C ARG A 334 5.84 11.10 -7.52
N THR A 335 5.01 10.44 -8.31
CA THR A 335 5.40 9.29 -9.12
C THR A 335 6.53 9.64 -10.08
N GLU A 336 6.49 10.83 -10.69
CA GLU A 336 7.52 11.33 -11.60
C GLU A 336 8.88 11.44 -10.91
N LEU A 337 8.93 12.06 -9.72
CA LEU A 337 10.18 12.18 -8.96
C LEU A 337 10.72 10.82 -8.54
N ALA A 338 9.85 9.89 -8.11
CA ALA A 338 10.26 8.53 -7.79
C ALA A 338 10.84 7.81 -9.02
N ALA A 339 10.23 7.96 -10.20
CA ALA A 339 10.72 7.39 -11.43
C ALA A 339 12.10 7.95 -11.84
N GLN A 340 12.32 9.25 -11.64
CA GLN A 340 13.64 9.87 -11.87
C GLN A 340 14.70 9.31 -10.90
N VAL A 341 14.39 9.27 -9.60
CA VAL A 341 15.39 8.91 -8.58
C VAL A 341 15.65 7.40 -8.55
N LEU A 342 14.61 6.57 -8.64
CA LEU A 342 14.71 5.12 -8.47
C LEU A 342 14.97 4.36 -9.79
N ARG A 343 14.65 4.96 -10.92
CA ARG A 343 14.70 4.31 -12.25
C ARG A 343 15.55 5.09 -13.27
N ASN A 344 16.13 6.24 -12.89
CA ASN A 344 16.85 7.14 -13.80
C ASN A 344 16.02 7.54 -15.03
N LYS A 345 14.69 7.61 -14.90
CA LYS A 345 13.84 8.08 -16.00
C LYS A 345 14.02 9.59 -16.19
N PRO A 346 13.90 10.10 -17.43
CA PRO A 346 13.90 11.54 -17.68
C PRO A 346 12.68 12.20 -16.99
N ALA A 347 12.77 13.50 -16.76
CA ALA A 347 11.63 14.30 -16.32
C ALA A 347 10.50 14.24 -17.35
N VAL A 348 9.26 14.16 -16.87
CA VAL A 348 8.05 14.17 -17.69
C VAL A 348 7.46 15.57 -17.66
N ASP A 349 6.96 16.05 -18.79
CA ASP A 349 6.15 17.26 -18.84
C ASP A 349 4.73 16.93 -18.37
N ILE A 350 4.49 17.17 -17.07
CA ILE A 350 3.22 16.84 -16.41
C ILE A 350 2.03 17.58 -17.04
N ASP A 351 2.24 18.84 -17.47
CA ASP A 351 1.18 19.62 -18.09
C ASP A 351 0.78 19.07 -19.45
N ALA A 352 1.76 18.67 -20.26
CA ALA A 352 1.51 18.00 -21.53
C ALA A 352 0.84 16.65 -21.31
N GLU A 353 1.28 15.87 -20.31
CA GLU A 353 0.72 14.55 -20.02
C GLU A 353 -0.74 14.63 -19.56
N LEU A 354 -1.05 15.49 -18.59
CA LEU A 354 -2.42 15.71 -18.13
C LEU A 354 -3.32 16.19 -19.28
N THR A 355 -2.79 17.06 -20.15
CA THR A 355 -3.54 17.53 -21.35
C THR A 355 -3.83 16.39 -22.31
N SER A 356 -2.87 15.49 -22.55
CA SER A 356 -3.05 14.31 -23.40
C SER A 356 -4.12 13.35 -22.85
N LEU A 357 -4.20 13.24 -21.52
CA LEU A 357 -5.21 12.47 -20.79
C LEU A 357 -6.59 13.14 -20.71
N GLY A 358 -6.74 14.35 -21.25
CA GLY A 358 -7.99 15.11 -21.28
C GLY A 358 -8.25 15.98 -20.04
N TYR A 359 -7.19 16.35 -19.30
CA TYR A 359 -7.30 17.16 -18.07
C TYR A 359 -6.52 18.47 -18.11
#